data_1c05bdd2dd183f8954287b20c1ac1fab
#
_entry.id   1c05bdd2dd183f8954287b20c1ac1fab
#
_cell.length_a   1.000
_cell.length_b   1.000
_cell.length_c   1.000
_cell.angle_alpha   90.00
_cell.angle_beta   90.00
_cell.angle_gamma   90.00
#
_symmetry.space_group_name_H-M   'P 1'
#
loop_
_entity.id
_entity.type
_entity.pdbx_description
1 polymer ?
#
loop_
_entity_poly.entity_id
_entity_poly.type
_entity_poly.pdbx_seq_one_letter_code
_entity_poly.pdbx_strand_id
1 'polypeptide(L)'
;MKKILIVEDDPFLIDIYTTKLKDSGFSVEVAKEGESALRKLTEEKFDLLLLDIVLPQIDGWEILGKIKNAPHQYGGARLKIVILSNLGQKEEVEKGLKLGATKYLIKAHHTPSEVVEEIKAVLK
;
A
#
# COMPACT_ATOMS: atom_id res chain seq x y z
N MET A 1 17.62 -5.02 2.89
CA MET A 1 16.59 -4.11 3.45
C MET A 1 15.35 -4.17 2.57
N LYS A 2 14.21 -4.43 3.17
CA LYS A 2 12.94 -4.47 2.43
C LYS A 2 12.50 -3.07 2.04
N LYS A 3 11.91 -2.94 0.87
CA LYS A 3 11.53 -1.66 0.29
C LYS A 3 10.00 -1.53 0.19
N ILE A 4 9.47 -0.45 0.74
CA ILE A 4 8.02 -0.21 0.81
C ILE A 4 7.67 1.05 0.04
N LEU A 5 6.61 0.97 -0.78
CA LEU A 5 6.01 2.13 -1.41
C LEU A 5 4.73 2.49 -0.67
N ILE A 6 4.67 3.70 -0.15
CA ILE A 6 3.46 4.24 0.48
C ILE A 6 2.71 5.06 -0.56
N VAL A 7 1.43 4.74 -0.76
CA VAL A 7 0.55 5.51 -1.64
C VAL A 7 -0.52 6.15 -0.78
N GLU A 8 -0.36 7.44 -0.52
CA GLU A 8 -1.17 8.19 0.42
C GLU A 8 -1.07 9.68 0.04
N ASP A 9 -2.13 10.43 0.17
CA ASP A 9 -2.10 11.86 -0.16
C ASP A 9 -2.13 12.78 1.06
N ASP A 10 -2.42 12.25 2.26
CA ASP A 10 -2.41 13.04 3.50
C ASP A 10 -0.98 13.20 4.00
N PRO A 11 -0.42 14.43 3.99
CA PRO A 11 0.98 14.63 4.40
C PRO A 11 1.26 14.25 5.83
N PHE A 12 0.29 14.38 6.73
CA PHE A 12 0.45 14.00 8.13
C PHE A 12 0.64 12.50 8.28
N LEU A 13 -0.18 11.71 7.58
CA LEU A 13 -0.07 10.25 7.60
C LEU A 13 1.19 9.78 6.91
N ILE A 14 1.56 10.41 5.80
CA ILE A 14 2.81 10.10 5.09
C ILE A 14 3.99 10.24 6.05
N ASP A 15 4.04 11.33 6.78
CA ASP A 15 5.14 11.59 7.70
C ASP A 15 5.21 10.54 8.82
N ILE A 16 4.08 10.23 9.43
CA ILE A 16 4.02 9.25 10.52
C ILE A 16 4.47 7.87 10.05
N TYR A 17 3.89 7.36 8.95
CA TYR A 17 4.21 6.01 8.47
C TYR A 17 5.63 5.92 7.95
N THR A 18 6.09 6.96 7.23
CA THR A 18 7.46 6.99 6.73
C THR A 18 8.46 6.91 7.88
N THR A 19 8.28 7.72 8.91
CA THR A 19 9.17 7.74 10.06
C THR A 19 9.20 6.39 10.76
N LYS A 20 8.02 5.84 11.06
CA LYS A 20 7.95 4.56 11.78
C LYS A 20 8.52 3.39 11.00
N LEU A 21 8.28 3.36 9.69
CA LEU A 21 8.81 2.27 8.86
C LEU A 21 10.32 2.38 8.71
N LYS A 22 10.85 3.58 8.53
CA LYS A 22 12.31 3.77 8.48
C LYS A 22 12.96 3.39 9.80
N ASP A 23 12.36 3.76 10.91
CA ASP A 23 12.85 3.39 12.24
C ASP A 23 12.86 1.87 12.45
N SER A 24 11.98 1.17 11.74
CA SER A 24 11.92 -0.30 11.79
C SER A 24 12.86 -0.99 10.80
N GLY A 25 13.67 -0.23 10.06
CA GLY A 25 14.69 -0.78 9.19
C GLY A 25 14.26 -0.94 7.73
N PHE A 26 13.12 -0.38 7.34
CA PHE A 26 12.66 -0.45 5.95
C PHE A 26 13.15 0.74 5.12
N SER A 27 13.35 0.50 3.83
CA SER A 27 13.53 1.56 2.85
C SER A 27 12.13 2.00 2.40
N VAL A 28 11.87 3.29 2.35
CA VAL A 28 10.51 3.80 2.09
C VAL A 28 10.55 4.85 1.00
N GLU A 29 9.63 4.71 0.04
CA GLU A 29 9.33 5.74 -0.93
C GLU A 29 7.85 6.07 -0.87
N VAL A 30 7.48 7.25 -1.36
CA VAL A 30 6.11 7.76 -1.26
C VAL A 30 5.62 8.21 -2.62
N ALA A 31 4.38 7.86 -2.93
CA ALA A 31 3.65 8.41 -4.06
C ALA A 31 2.36 9.02 -3.53
N LYS A 32 2.09 10.27 -3.88
CA LYS A 32 0.89 10.97 -3.41
C LYS A 32 -0.31 10.78 -4.33
N GLU A 33 -0.07 10.24 -5.52
CA GLU A 33 -1.09 10.04 -6.54
C GLU A 33 -0.94 8.68 -7.18
N GLY A 34 -2.05 8.18 -7.75
CA GLY A 34 -2.07 6.86 -8.37
C GLY A 34 -1.12 6.73 -9.56
N GLU A 35 -1.05 7.76 -10.39
CA GLU A 35 -0.16 7.71 -11.57
C GLU A 35 1.31 7.60 -11.17
N SER A 36 1.75 8.39 -10.20
CA SER A 36 3.13 8.32 -9.73
C SER A 36 3.42 6.99 -9.05
N ALA A 37 2.44 6.42 -8.36
CA ALA A 37 2.57 5.10 -7.76
C ALA A 37 2.81 4.03 -8.83
N LEU A 38 1.97 4.03 -9.87
CA LEU A 38 2.10 3.05 -10.95
C LEU A 38 3.44 3.20 -11.69
N ARG A 39 3.87 4.43 -11.93
CA ARG A 39 5.17 4.69 -12.56
C ARG A 39 6.30 4.14 -11.71
N LYS A 40 6.30 4.41 -10.40
CA LYS A 40 7.33 3.89 -9.50
C LYS A 40 7.36 2.36 -9.50
N LEU A 41 6.21 1.72 -9.57
CA LEU A 41 6.13 0.25 -9.61
C LEU A 41 6.72 -0.33 -10.90
N THR A 42 6.74 0.45 -11.99
CA THR A 42 7.39 0.00 -13.23
C THR A 42 8.89 0.23 -13.22
N GLU A 43 9.35 1.23 -12.48
CA GLU A 43 10.75 1.67 -12.49
C GLU A 43 11.62 0.98 -11.44
N GLU A 44 11.02 0.57 -10.32
CA GLU A 44 11.74 0.01 -9.19
C GLU A 44 11.03 -1.21 -8.65
N LYS A 45 11.78 -2.05 -7.95
CA LYS A 45 11.20 -3.22 -7.29
C LYS A 45 10.88 -2.88 -5.84
N PHE A 46 9.65 -3.16 -5.44
CA PHE A 46 9.20 -2.99 -4.06
C PHE A 46 8.79 -4.33 -3.49
N ASP A 47 8.99 -4.50 -2.19
CA ASP A 47 8.57 -5.71 -1.48
C ASP A 47 7.11 -5.60 -1.03
N LEU A 48 6.66 -4.38 -0.74
CA LEU A 48 5.31 -4.13 -0.26
C LEU A 48 4.78 -2.78 -0.74
N LEU A 49 3.51 -2.77 -1.09
CA LEU A 49 2.74 -1.57 -1.41
C LEU A 49 1.76 -1.32 -0.28
N LEU A 50 1.88 -0.18 0.38
CA LEU A 50 0.92 0.27 1.38
C LEU A 50 0.01 1.28 0.69
N LEU A 51 -1.23 0.90 0.46
CA LEU A 51 -2.11 1.60 -0.47
C LEU A 51 -3.38 2.10 0.20
N ASP A 52 -3.63 3.40 0.13
CA ASP A 52 -4.94 3.96 0.43
C ASP A 52 -5.83 3.83 -0.81
N ILE A 53 -7.10 3.63 -0.57
CA ILE A 53 -8.10 3.53 -1.65
C ILE A 53 -8.58 4.91 -2.09
N VAL A 54 -8.81 5.80 -1.16
CA VAL A 54 -9.36 7.14 -1.45
C VAL A 54 -8.21 8.08 -1.81
N LEU A 55 -7.98 8.23 -3.11
CA LEU A 55 -6.92 9.07 -3.67
C LEU A 55 -7.52 10.00 -4.73
N PRO A 56 -6.90 11.16 -4.98
CA PRO A 56 -7.35 12.02 -6.07
C PRO A 56 -7.09 11.36 -7.43
N GLN A 57 -7.94 11.64 -8.40
CA GLN A 57 -7.83 11.17 -9.79
C GLN A 57 -7.95 9.64 -9.90
N ILE A 58 -6.84 8.91 -9.89
CA ILE A 58 -6.87 7.44 -9.94
C ILE A 58 -6.91 6.93 -8.51
N ASP A 59 -7.98 6.24 -8.13
CA ASP A 59 -8.11 5.70 -6.78
C ASP A 59 -7.41 4.34 -6.62
N GLY A 60 -7.43 3.82 -5.39
CA GLY A 60 -6.75 2.56 -5.09
C GLY A 60 -7.37 1.36 -5.78
N TRP A 61 -8.67 1.38 -6.07
CA TRP A 61 -9.31 0.28 -6.80
C TRP A 61 -8.74 0.16 -8.20
N GLU A 62 -8.54 1.28 -8.87
CA GLU A 62 -7.99 1.30 -10.21
C GLU A 62 -6.53 0.84 -10.21
N ILE A 63 -5.76 1.26 -9.20
CA ILE A 63 -4.37 0.82 -9.03
C ILE A 63 -4.32 -0.70 -8.89
N LEU A 64 -5.15 -1.26 -8.01
CA LEU A 64 -5.22 -2.71 -7.79
C LEU A 64 -5.59 -3.46 -9.06
N GLY A 65 -6.56 -2.94 -9.81
CA GLY A 65 -6.98 -3.55 -11.08
C GLY A 65 -5.85 -3.59 -12.09
N LYS A 66 -5.09 -2.51 -12.20
CA LYS A 66 -3.96 -2.46 -13.13
C LYS A 66 -2.85 -3.43 -12.74
N ILE A 67 -2.54 -3.54 -11.45
CA ILE A 67 -1.53 -4.48 -10.97
C ILE A 67 -1.99 -5.92 -11.25
N LYS A 68 -3.24 -6.22 -10.98
CA LYS A 68 -3.79 -7.56 -11.20
C LYS A 68 -3.77 -7.95 -12.68
N ASN A 69 -4.08 -6.99 -13.56
CA ASN A 69 -4.13 -7.25 -15.01
C ASN A 69 -2.75 -7.34 -15.67
N ALA A 70 -1.74 -6.70 -15.07
CA ALA A 70 -0.39 -6.69 -15.63
C ALA A 70 0.66 -6.85 -14.51
N PRO A 71 0.67 -8.00 -13.80
CA PRO A 71 1.53 -8.16 -12.63
C PRO A 71 3.01 -8.04 -12.96
N HIS A 72 3.45 -8.50 -14.12
CA HIS A 72 4.86 -8.39 -14.52
C HIS A 72 5.30 -6.94 -14.69
N GLN A 73 4.38 -6.07 -15.08
CA GLN A 73 4.69 -4.66 -15.29
C GLN A 73 4.82 -3.91 -13.95
N TYR A 74 4.06 -4.33 -12.93
CA TYR A 74 3.92 -3.59 -11.68
C TYR A 74 4.46 -4.34 -10.46
N GLY A 75 5.51 -5.10 -10.59
CA GLY A 75 6.17 -5.69 -9.44
C GLY A 75 6.10 -7.22 -9.33
N GLY A 76 5.31 -7.85 -10.19
CA GLY A 76 5.23 -9.29 -10.25
C GLY A 76 4.50 -9.91 -9.05
N ALA A 77 4.60 -11.25 -8.98
CA ALA A 77 3.93 -12.01 -7.91
C ALA A 77 4.54 -11.80 -6.53
N ARG A 78 5.71 -11.18 -6.45
CA ARG A 78 6.41 -10.95 -5.18
C ARG A 78 5.89 -9.75 -4.41
N LEU A 79 5.25 -8.82 -5.09
CA LEU A 79 4.74 -7.61 -4.45
C LEU A 79 3.61 -7.96 -3.49
N LYS A 80 3.79 -7.66 -2.22
CA LYS A 80 2.73 -7.78 -1.23
C LYS A 80 1.97 -6.46 -1.20
N ILE A 81 0.66 -6.54 -1.06
CA ILE A 81 -0.19 -5.35 -1.05
C ILE A 81 -0.98 -5.33 0.26
N VAL A 82 -0.80 -4.25 1.02
CA VAL A 82 -1.57 -4.00 2.23
C VAL A 82 -2.40 -2.75 1.97
N ILE A 83 -3.71 -2.89 1.98
CA ILE A 83 -4.62 -1.76 1.87
C ILE A 83 -4.77 -1.15 3.25
N LEU A 84 -4.67 0.18 3.32
CA LEU A 84 -4.88 0.93 4.56
C LEU A 84 -5.84 2.07 4.23
N SER A 85 -7.10 1.92 4.63
CA SER A 85 -8.14 2.85 4.23
C SER A 85 -9.22 2.95 5.32
N ASN A 86 -9.99 4.04 5.30
CA ASN A 86 -11.18 4.17 6.15
C ASN A 86 -12.43 3.54 5.51
N LEU A 87 -12.35 3.08 4.27
CA LEU A 87 -13.44 2.32 3.65
C LEU A 87 -13.46 0.92 4.27
N GLY A 88 -14.36 0.69 5.21
CA GLY A 88 -14.34 -0.51 6.04
C GLY A 88 -15.57 -1.40 5.94
N GLN A 89 -16.42 -1.19 4.93
CA GLN A 89 -17.58 -2.05 4.74
C GLN A 89 -17.14 -3.44 4.28
N LYS A 90 -17.92 -4.45 4.63
CA LYS A 90 -17.61 -5.83 4.29
C LYS A 90 -17.34 -6.03 2.80
N GLU A 91 -18.17 -5.41 1.97
CA GLU A 91 -18.04 -5.50 0.50
C GLU A 91 -16.74 -4.88 0.01
N GLU A 92 -16.30 -3.81 0.63
CA GLU A 92 -15.05 -3.15 0.28
C GLU A 92 -13.85 -4.01 0.66
N VAL A 93 -13.87 -4.58 1.86
CA VAL A 93 -12.80 -5.46 2.31
C VAL A 93 -12.69 -6.68 1.40
N GLU A 94 -13.82 -7.30 1.09
CA GLU A 94 -13.84 -8.46 0.19
C GLU A 94 -13.33 -8.11 -1.20
N LYS A 95 -13.71 -6.94 -1.72
CA LYS A 95 -13.25 -6.47 -3.02
C LYS A 95 -11.73 -6.30 -3.06
N GLY A 96 -11.16 -5.70 -2.02
CA GLY A 96 -9.72 -5.51 -1.94
C GLY A 96 -8.97 -6.82 -1.93
N LEU A 97 -9.43 -7.78 -1.15
CA LEU A 97 -8.79 -9.09 -1.07
C LEU A 97 -8.91 -9.85 -2.40
N LYS A 98 -10.06 -9.77 -3.06
CA LYS A 98 -10.26 -10.39 -4.38
C LYS A 98 -9.35 -9.78 -5.43
N LEU A 99 -9.04 -8.49 -5.33
CA LEU A 99 -8.16 -7.82 -6.27
C LEU A 99 -6.68 -8.06 -5.99
N GLY A 100 -6.37 -8.89 -4.99
CA GLY A 100 -5.01 -9.35 -4.75
C GLY A 100 -4.32 -8.78 -3.53
N ALA A 101 -5.02 -8.02 -2.70
CA ALA A 101 -4.43 -7.51 -1.46
C ALA A 101 -4.15 -8.67 -0.50
N THR A 102 -2.99 -8.61 0.14
CA THR A 102 -2.62 -9.58 1.17
C THR A 102 -3.38 -9.31 2.47
N LYS A 103 -3.56 -8.03 2.80
CA LYS A 103 -4.32 -7.59 3.96
C LYS A 103 -5.09 -6.32 3.65
N TYR A 104 -6.19 -6.13 4.38
CA TYR A 104 -6.97 -4.91 4.32
C TYR A 104 -7.09 -4.38 5.74
N LEU A 105 -6.46 -3.25 6.01
CA LEU A 105 -6.48 -2.61 7.32
C LEU A 105 -7.35 -1.37 7.28
N ILE A 106 -8.21 -1.22 8.28
CA ILE A 106 -9.06 -0.04 8.40
C ILE A 106 -8.34 0.97 9.28
N LYS A 107 -8.08 2.17 8.77
CA LYS A 107 -7.31 3.21 9.46
C LYS A 107 -7.81 3.47 10.87
N ALA A 108 -9.12 3.56 11.05
CA ALA A 108 -9.72 3.87 12.34
C ALA A 108 -9.53 2.76 13.38
N HIS A 109 -9.19 1.53 12.96
CA HIS A 109 -9.05 0.38 13.84
C HIS A 109 -7.61 0.08 14.24
N HIS A 110 -6.64 0.81 13.69
CA HIS A 110 -5.22 0.53 13.93
C HIS A 110 -4.44 1.81 14.20
N THR A 111 -3.61 1.77 15.25
CA THR A 111 -2.63 2.83 15.45
C THR A 111 -1.53 2.70 14.39
N PRO A 112 -0.75 3.75 14.12
CA PRO A 112 0.39 3.64 13.21
C PRO A 112 1.38 2.54 13.62
N SER A 113 1.61 2.35 14.92
CA SER A 113 2.48 1.27 15.40
C SER A 113 1.92 -0.10 15.08
N GLU A 114 0.60 -0.28 15.20
CA GLU A 114 -0.06 -1.52 14.84
C GLU A 114 0.02 -1.80 13.34
N VAL A 115 -0.09 -0.77 12.52
CA VAL A 115 0.07 -0.90 11.06
C VAL A 115 1.47 -1.42 10.74
N VAL A 116 2.50 -0.86 11.38
CA VAL A 116 3.89 -1.30 11.19
C VAL A 116 4.07 -2.76 11.57
N GLU A 117 3.46 -3.20 12.68
CA GLU A 117 3.53 -4.61 13.11
C GLU A 117 2.87 -5.54 12.09
N GLU A 118 1.75 -5.11 11.51
CA GLU A 118 1.08 -5.87 10.45
C GLU A 118 1.95 -6.00 9.21
N ILE A 119 2.64 -4.91 8.83
CA ILE A 119 3.56 -4.92 7.69
C ILE A 119 4.73 -5.87 7.95
N LYS A 120 5.29 -5.84 9.14
CA LYS A 120 6.37 -6.77 9.52
C LYS A 120 5.92 -8.22 9.38
N ALA A 121 4.71 -8.51 9.82
CA ALA A 121 4.16 -9.87 9.74
C ALA A 121 4.01 -10.33 8.28
N VAL A 122 3.57 -9.44 7.40
CA VAL A 122 3.41 -9.75 5.98
C VAL A 122 4.77 -10.00 5.31
N LEU A 123 5.79 -9.28 5.71
CA LEU A 123 7.13 -9.36 5.10
C LEU A 123 8.06 -10.38 5.78
N LYS A 124 7.57 -11.04 6.78
CA LYS A 124 8.35 -12.00 7.55
C LYS A 124 8.77 -13.23 6.75
#